data_7ec663dbb119334337b1d51d9b985c7d
#
_entry.id   7ec663dbb119334337b1d51d9b985c7d
#
_cell.length_a   1.000
_cell.length_b   1.000
_cell.length_c   1.000
_cell.angle_alpha   90.00
_cell.angle_beta   90.00
_cell.angle_gamma   90.00
#
_symmetry.space_group_name_H-M   'P 1'
#
loop_
_entity.id
_entity.type
_entity.pdbx_description
1 polymer ?
#
loop_
_entity_poly.entity_id
_entity_poly.type
_entity_poly.pdbx_seq_one_letter_code
_entity_poly.pdbx_strand_id
1 'polypeptide(L)'
;MNRRSASADRRAGGNPVAASVQAEIGFRPAPERRRSGWWCTVVLAAMLALSDTATAGNQKEEALADSVRVALANAIKDPTPPRPTFRNDADRQRYEMWLATMSARLQRKLPDDQTRNEFLATAWYESRRAGLDPGLVLGLIQVESAYRKYAVSIAGARGYMQVMPFWTNVIGDRNRSALFHMQTNLRYGCAILRMYIDMEGGNLYLALGRYNGSRGKPDYPNAVLKAWNNWK
;
A
#
# COMPACT_ATOMS: atom_id res chain seq x y z
N MET A 1 66.06 16.46 -18.82
CA MET A 1 66.63 16.84 -20.14
C MET A 1 65.48 17.28 -20.99
N ASN A 2 65.39 18.56 -21.09
CA ASN A 2 65.35 19.43 -22.27
C ASN A 2 64.09 19.33 -23.12
N ARG A 3 63.35 20.33 -23.07
CA ARG A 3 63.33 21.71 -23.64
C ARG A 3 62.36 21.77 -24.80
N ARG A 4 61.43 22.66 -24.67
CA ARG A 4 61.21 24.00 -25.26
C ARG A 4 60.45 23.90 -26.58
N SER A 5 59.46 24.66 -26.78
CA SER A 5 59.10 26.06 -26.86
C SER A 5 58.69 26.38 -28.27
N ALA A 6 57.71 27.08 -28.47
CA ALA A 6 57.42 28.49 -28.67
C ALA A 6 56.64 28.62 -29.94
N SER A 7 55.57 29.32 -30.00
CA SER A 7 55.31 30.75 -30.07
C SER A 7 55.11 31.29 -31.46
N ALA A 8 54.08 32.10 -31.48
CA ALA A 8 53.94 33.39 -32.19
C ALA A 8 53.34 33.31 -33.58
N ASP A 9 52.41 34.07 -33.92
CA ASP A 9 51.99 35.46 -33.74
C ASP A 9 51.64 36.02 -35.16
N ARG A 10 50.71 36.92 -35.18
CA ARG A 10 50.54 38.11 -36.01
C ARG A 10 49.58 38.09 -37.20
N ARG A 11 48.55 38.87 -36.94
CA ARG A 11 48.13 40.18 -37.55
C ARG A 11 47.44 40.06 -38.90
N ALA A 12 46.35 40.68 -39.05
CA ALA A 12 45.81 42.01 -39.12
C ALA A 12 45.47 42.45 -40.54
N GLY A 13 44.37 43.13 -40.64
CA GLY A 13 44.05 44.07 -41.72
C GLY A 13 42.80 43.62 -42.51
N GLY A 14 41.80 44.34 -42.62
CA GLY A 14 41.49 45.71 -42.72
C GLY A 14 40.14 45.81 -43.41
N ASN A 15 39.28 46.64 -42.91
CA ASN A 15 38.09 47.25 -43.54
C ASN A 15 38.57 48.08 -44.77
N PRO A 16 37.73 48.57 -45.70
CA PRO A 16 36.39 49.12 -45.46
C PRO A 16 35.37 49.15 -46.64
N VAL A 17 34.15 49.59 -46.28
CA VAL A 17 33.24 50.52 -47.00
C VAL A 17 32.57 50.07 -48.29
N ALA A 18 31.28 50.00 -48.35
CA ALA A 18 30.33 50.98 -48.95
C ALA A 18 28.95 50.41 -49.12
N ALA A 19 28.04 51.10 -48.50
CA ALA A 19 26.88 51.80 -49.10
C ALA A 19 25.68 50.99 -49.58
N SER A 20 24.63 51.14 -48.83
CA SER A 20 23.24 51.49 -49.19
C SER A 20 22.62 50.85 -50.42
N VAL A 21 21.55 50.06 -50.19
CA VAL A 21 20.25 50.27 -50.84
C VAL A 21 19.13 49.82 -49.91
N GLN A 22 18.29 50.76 -49.52
CA GLN A 22 16.99 50.51 -48.88
C GLN A 22 16.05 49.85 -49.89
N ALA A 23 15.42 48.78 -49.50
CA ALA A 23 14.18 48.31 -50.10
C ALA A 23 13.25 47.92 -48.96
N GLU A 24 12.30 48.78 -48.66
CA GLU A 24 11.13 48.55 -47.81
C GLU A 24 10.31 47.40 -48.40
N ILE A 25 10.27 46.28 -47.68
CA ILE A 25 9.22 45.27 -47.89
C ILE A 25 8.48 45.19 -46.57
N GLY A 26 7.27 45.73 -46.56
CA GLY A 26 6.34 45.71 -45.45
C GLY A 26 6.02 44.29 -45.01
N PHE A 27 6.52 43.92 -43.85
CA PHE A 27 6.16 42.67 -43.18
C PHE A 27 4.88 42.94 -42.35
N ARG A 28 3.73 42.47 -42.84
CA ARG A 28 2.49 42.40 -42.08
C ARG A 28 2.64 41.23 -41.10
N PRO A 29 2.52 41.49 -39.78
CA PRO A 29 2.45 40.36 -38.82
C PRO A 29 1.15 39.58 -39.03
N ALA A 30 1.25 38.29 -39.11
CA ALA A 30 0.13 37.37 -39.13
C ALA A 30 -0.62 37.44 -37.78
N PRO A 31 -1.93 37.23 -37.75
CA PRO A 31 -2.70 37.27 -36.51
C PRO A 31 -2.28 36.13 -35.59
N GLU A 32 -1.88 36.47 -34.37
CA GLU A 32 -1.69 35.53 -33.27
C GLU A 32 -2.94 34.67 -33.08
N ARG A 33 -2.88 33.43 -33.46
CA ARG A 33 -3.85 32.43 -33.02
C ARG A 33 -3.71 32.32 -31.50
N ARG A 34 -4.60 32.93 -30.75
CA ARG A 34 -4.87 32.57 -29.36
C ARG A 34 -5.17 31.07 -29.29
N ARG A 35 -4.17 30.25 -29.01
CA ARG A 35 -4.39 28.88 -28.57
C ARG A 35 -4.99 28.95 -27.18
N SER A 36 -6.30 28.77 -27.15
CA SER A 36 -7.09 28.68 -25.93
C SER A 36 -6.47 27.66 -24.97
N GLY A 37 -6.01 28.13 -23.81
CA GLY A 37 -5.46 27.33 -22.71
C GLY A 37 -6.49 26.47 -21.97
N TRP A 38 -7.56 26.03 -22.67
CA TRP A 38 -8.62 25.20 -22.05
C TRP A 38 -8.30 23.71 -22.01
N TRP A 39 -7.30 23.26 -22.78
CA TRP A 39 -6.97 21.83 -22.80
C TRP A 39 -6.10 21.40 -21.61
N CYS A 40 -5.32 22.29 -21.03
CA CYS A 40 -4.48 21.97 -19.87
C CYS A 40 -5.27 21.88 -18.56
N THR A 41 -6.37 22.62 -18.43
CA THR A 41 -7.21 22.59 -17.21
C THR A 41 -8.13 21.38 -17.16
N VAL A 42 -8.56 20.85 -18.32
CA VAL A 42 -9.41 19.64 -18.36
C VAL A 42 -8.61 18.38 -18.04
N VAL A 43 -7.34 18.31 -18.45
CA VAL A 43 -6.49 17.14 -18.16
C VAL A 43 -6.09 17.10 -16.68
N LEU A 44 -5.88 18.26 -16.04
CA LEU A 44 -5.55 18.32 -14.61
C LEU A 44 -6.75 17.96 -13.72
N ALA A 45 -7.97 18.35 -14.13
CA ALA A 45 -9.21 17.98 -13.44
C ALA A 45 -9.56 16.50 -13.56
N ALA A 46 -9.22 15.86 -14.70
CA ALA A 46 -9.45 14.43 -14.90
C ALA A 46 -8.47 13.53 -14.11
N MET A 47 -7.28 14.04 -13.75
CA MET A 47 -6.33 13.29 -12.90
C MET A 47 -6.65 13.39 -11.39
N LEU A 48 -7.45 14.37 -10.97
CA LEU A 48 -7.91 14.50 -9.58
C LEU A 48 -9.13 13.63 -9.26
N ALA A 49 -9.83 13.10 -10.26
CA ALA A 49 -11.04 12.29 -10.08
C ALA A 49 -10.77 10.77 -9.92
N LEU A 50 -9.52 10.33 -9.95
CA LEU A 50 -9.11 8.91 -9.77
C LEU A 50 -8.41 8.65 -8.44
N SER A 51 -8.50 9.56 -7.49
CA SER A 51 -8.15 9.25 -6.11
C SER A 51 -9.34 8.55 -5.46
N ASP A 52 -9.54 7.26 -5.78
CA ASP A 52 -10.26 6.36 -4.89
C ASP A 52 -9.50 6.36 -3.56
N THR A 53 -9.82 7.31 -2.70
CA THR A 53 -9.45 7.28 -1.30
C THR A 53 -10.23 6.15 -0.65
N ALA A 54 -9.70 4.92 -0.78
CA ALA A 54 -10.04 3.89 0.17
C ALA A 54 -9.70 4.46 1.55
N THR A 55 -10.71 4.91 2.28
CA THR A 55 -10.59 5.35 3.67
C THR A 55 -10.27 4.11 4.49
N ALA A 56 -9.00 3.71 4.51
CA ALA A 56 -8.50 2.61 5.29
C ALA A 56 -8.53 3.00 6.78
N GLY A 57 -8.97 2.07 7.63
CA GLY A 57 -8.79 2.16 9.06
C GLY A 57 -9.76 3.08 9.82
N ASN A 58 -11.07 2.92 9.65
CA ASN A 58 -12.10 3.65 10.39
C ASN A 58 -12.84 2.75 11.41
N GLN A 59 -12.16 1.73 11.94
CA GLN A 59 -12.72 0.83 12.95
C GLN A 59 -13.29 1.64 14.12
N LYS A 60 -14.52 1.32 14.51
CA LYS A 60 -15.17 1.93 15.65
C LYS A 60 -14.96 1.07 16.90
N GLU A 61 -14.72 1.70 18.05
CA GLU A 61 -14.74 1.00 19.33
C GLU A 61 -16.18 0.60 19.63
N GLU A 62 -16.41 -0.70 19.77
CA GLU A 62 -17.70 -1.27 20.12
C GLU A 62 -17.58 -1.95 21.49
N ALA A 63 -18.65 -1.87 22.29
CA ALA A 63 -18.71 -2.61 23.56
C ALA A 63 -18.69 -4.12 23.27
N LEU A 64 -17.66 -4.81 23.74
CA LEU A 64 -17.53 -6.25 23.62
C LEU A 64 -17.99 -6.93 24.88
N ALA A 65 -18.68 -8.07 24.75
CA ALA A 65 -18.93 -8.97 25.87
C ALA A 65 -17.58 -9.41 26.50
N ASP A 66 -17.53 -9.54 27.81
CA ASP A 66 -16.30 -9.88 28.54
C ASP A 66 -15.68 -11.21 28.04
N SER A 67 -16.49 -12.20 27.73
CA SER A 67 -16.02 -13.48 27.17
C SER A 67 -15.30 -13.30 25.82
N VAL A 68 -15.83 -12.44 24.94
CA VAL A 68 -15.22 -12.13 23.65
C VAL A 68 -13.89 -11.39 23.87
N ARG A 69 -13.88 -10.42 24.76
CA ARG A 69 -12.66 -9.67 25.10
C ARG A 69 -11.57 -10.58 25.65
N VAL A 70 -11.90 -11.48 26.57
CA VAL A 70 -10.96 -12.47 27.12
C VAL A 70 -10.43 -13.41 26.05
N ALA A 71 -11.29 -13.94 25.17
CA ALA A 71 -10.88 -14.82 24.07
C ALA A 71 -9.91 -14.11 23.12
N LEU A 72 -10.20 -12.87 22.74
CA LEU A 72 -9.31 -12.06 21.90
C LEU A 72 -7.98 -11.76 22.59
N ALA A 73 -8.00 -11.37 23.87
CA ALA A 73 -6.80 -11.10 24.64
C ALA A 73 -5.89 -12.34 24.73
N ASN A 74 -6.47 -13.53 24.91
CA ASN A 74 -5.71 -14.78 24.90
C ASN A 74 -5.14 -15.08 23.50
N ALA A 75 -5.89 -14.82 22.43
CA ALA A 75 -5.40 -14.97 21.08
C ALA A 75 -4.21 -14.05 20.74
N ILE A 76 -4.13 -12.87 21.37
CA ILE A 76 -3.06 -11.90 21.16
C ILE A 76 -1.79 -12.23 21.96
N LYS A 77 -1.91 -12.78 23.14
CA LYS A 77 -0.79 -12.96 24.10
C LYS A 77 0.30 -13.93 23.66
N ASP A 78 0.02 -14.86 22.74
CA ASP A 78 0.99 -15.87 22.34
C ASP A 78 2.19 -15.23 21.61
N PRO A 79 3.39 -15.21 22.20
CA PRO A 79 4.57 -14.59 21.61
C PRO A 79 5.29 -15.50 20.60
N THR A 80 4.77 -16.71 20.36
CA THR A 80 5.43 -17.71 19.52
C THR A 80 5.66 -17.15 18.11
N PRO A 81 6.91 -17.19 17.60
CA PRO A 81 7.18 -16.80 16.22
C PRO A 81 6.34 -17.61 15.23
N PRO A 82 5.91 -17.04 14.12
CA PRO A 82 5.08 -17.71 13.14
C PRO A 82 5.89 -18.83 12.46
N ARG A 83 5.72 -20.05 12.96
CA ARG A 83 6.27 -21.26 12.35
C ARG A 83 5.12 -22.09 11.80
N PRO A 84 4.96 -22.17 10.48
CA PRO A 84 3.97 -23.05 9.89
C PRO A 84 4.17 -24.50 10.35
N THR A 85 3.12 -25.09 10.91
CA THR A 85 3.12 -26.52 11.28
C THR A 85 2.27 -27.27 10.26
N PHE A 86 2.71 -28.45 9.87
CA PHE A 86 2.07 -29.25 8.85
C PHE A 86 1.65 -30.61 9.42
N ARG A 87 0.45 -31.04 9.09
CA ARG A 87 -0.09 -32.34 9.52
C ARG A 87 0.55 -33.51 8.74
N ASN A 88 0.99 -33.23 7.51
CA ASN A 88 1.58 -34.18 6.60
C ASN A 88 2.38 -33.50 5.49
N ASP A 89 3.06 -34.25 4.65
CA ASP A 89 3.86 -33.73 3.54
C ASP A 89 3.03 -33.02 2.49
N ALA A 90 1.79 -33.45 2.26
CA ALA A 90 0.91 -32.76 1.32
C ALA A 90 0.51 -31.34 1.81
N ASP A 91 0.34 -31.15 3.13
CA ASP A 91 0.12 -29.82 3.72
C ASP A 91 1.35 -28.94 3.53
N ARG A 92 2.55 -29.50 3.73
CA ARG A 92 3.81 -28.79 3.52
C ARG A 92 3.98 -28.37 2.06
N GLN A 93 3.77 -29.27 1.12
CA GLN A 93 3.87 -28.98 -0.31
C GLN A 93 2.87 -27.88 -0.74
N ARG A 94 1.64 -27.91 -0.24
CA ARG A 94 0.66 -26.85 -0.50
C ARG A 94 1.15 -25.49 0.00
N TYR A 95 1.72 -25.45 1.19
CA TYR A 95 2.30 -24.23 1.73
C TYR A 95 3.47 -23.72 0.88
N GLU A 96 4.40 -24.60 0.50
CA GLU A 96 5.57 -24.22 -0.30
C GLU A 96 5.16 -23.69 -1.69
N MET A 97 4.21 -24.35 -2.35
CA MET A 97 3.65 -23.85 -3.63
C MET A 97 2.96 -22.51 -3.46
N TRP A 98 2.16 -22.37 -2.41
CA TRP A 98 1.51 -21.09 -2.10
C TRP A 98 2.55 -20.00 -1.84
N LEU A 99 3.56 -20.28 -1.02
CA LEU A 99 4.63 -19.32 -0.69
C LEU A 99 5.38 -18.87 -1.95
N ALA A 100 5.79 -19.79 -2.80
CA ALA A 100 6.49 -19.49 -4.05
C ALA A 100 5.61 -18.61 -4.99
N THR A 101 4.33 -18.98 -5.15
CA THR A 101 3.39 -18.26 -5.99
C THR A 101 3.14 -16.84 -5.47
N MET A 102 2.88 -16.68 -4.17
CA MET A 102 2.61 -15.38 -3.57
C MET A 102 3.86 -14.50 -3.50
N SER A 103 5.04 -15.10 -3.29
CA SER A 103 6.31 -14.39 -3.32
C SER A 103 6.56 -13.76 -4.69
N ALA A 104 6.36 -14.49 -5.78
CA ALA A 104 6.48 -13.96 -7.14
C ALA A 104 5.50 -12.78 -7.38
N ARG A 105 4.24 -12.88 -6.92
CA ARG A 105 3.23 -11.84 -7.09
C ARG A 105 3.54 -10.58 -6.26
N LEU A 106 4.15 -10.74 -5.07
CA LEU A 106 4.47 -9.64 -4.16
C LEU A 106 5.82 -8.97 -4.43
N GLN A 107 6.67 -9.49 -5.29
CA GLN A 107 8.02 -9.03 -5.53
C GLN A 107 8.12 -7.51 -5.78
N ARG A 108 7.17 -6.94 -6.54
CA ARG A 108 7.12 -5.48 -6.80
C ARG A 108 6.76 -4.64 -5.58
N LYS A 109 6.01 -5.20 -4.63
CA LYS A 109 5.53 -4.49 -3.44
C LYS A 109 6.47 -4.67 -2.24
N LEU A 110 7.06 -5.85 -2.14
CA LEU A 110 8.05 -6.23 -1.14
C LEU A 110 9.27 -6.79 -1.87
N PRO A 111 10.19 -5.94 -2.37
CA PRO A 111 11.31 -6.36 -3.21
C PRO A 111 12.36 -7.18 -2.44
N ASP A 112 12.54 -6.93 -1.15
CA ASP A 112 13.46 -7.69 -0.31
C ASP A 112 12.92 -9.09 -0.05
N ASP A 113 13.67 -10.12 -0.47
CA ASP A 113 13.26 -11.52 -0.43
C ASP A 113 13.06 -12.03 1.01
N GLN A 114 13.91 -11.61 1.92
CA GLN A 114 13.83 -12.03 3.32
C GLN A 114 12.57 -11.47 3.97
N THR A 115 12.35 -10.17 3.86
CA THR A 115 11.15 -9.49 4.38
C THR A 115 9.88 -10.06 3.75
N ARG A 116 9.91 -10.34 2.44
CA ARG A 116 8.76 -10.89 1.72
C ARG A 116 8.40 -12.29 2.20
N ASN A 117 9.39 -13.17 2.37
CA ASN A 117 9.18 -14.53 2.86
C ASN A 117 8.73 -14.54 4.31
N GLU A 118 9.31 -13.70 5.17
CA GLU A 118 8.87 -13.52 6.56
C GLU A 118 7.42 -13.01 6.63
N PHE A 119 7.08 -12.01 5.80
CA PHE A 119 5.72 -11.48 5.71
C PHE A 119 4.71 -12.56 5.30
N LEU A 120 5.02 -13.32 4.24
CA LEU A 120 4.13 -14.37 3.76
C LEU A 120 3.98 -15.52 4.76
N ALA A 121 5.08 -15.96 5.39
CA ALA A 121 5.01 -16.97 6.44
C ALA A 121 4.15 -16.51 7.63
N THR A 122 4.30 -15.24 8.02
CA THR A 122 3.51 -14.64 9.09
C THR A 122 2.03 -14.53 8.69
N ALA A 123 1.74 -14.05 7.48
CA ALA A 123 0.38 -13.93 6.96
C ALA A 123 -0.31 -15.31 6.87
N TRP A 124 0.38 -16.32 6.37
CA TRP A 124 -0.13 -17.70 6.37
C TRP A 124 -0.45 -18.18 7.77
N TYR A 125 0.51 -18.06 8.69
CA TYR A 125 0.37 -18.54 10.06
C TYR A 125 -0.81 -17.86 10.78
N GLU A 126 -0.86 -16.52 10.79
CA GLU A 126 -1.87 -15.78 11.55
C GLU A 126 -3.27 -15.91 10.92
N SER A 127 -3.37 -15.99 9.58
CA SER A 127 -4.65 -16.27 8.93
C SER A 127 -5.19 -17.66 9.26
N ARG A 128 -4.35 -18.69 9.13
CA ARG A 128 -4.75 -20.09 9.46
C ARG A 128 -5.11 -20.25 10.93
N ARG A 129 -4.36 -19.61 11.82
CA ARG A 129 -4.63 -19.60 13.26
C ARG A 129 -6.00 -18.98 13.58
N ALA A 130 -6.37 -17.93 12.86
CA ALA A 130 -7.69 -17.28 12.99
C ALA A 130 -8.80 -17.96 12.19
N GLY A 131 -8.53 -19.08 11.51
CA GLY A 131 -9.50 -19.75 10.65
C GLY A 131 -9.90 -18.94 9.41
N LEU A 132 -8.98 -18.10 8.91
CA LEU A 132 -9.17 -17.28 7.73
C LEU A 132 -8.42 -17.87 6.52
N ASP A 133 -8.88 -17.54 5.32
CA ASP A 133 -8.16 -17.80 4.08
C ASP A 133 -6.97 -16.85 3.95
N PRO A 134 -5.72 -17.33 3.71
CA PRO A 134 -4.56 -16.48 3.55
C PRO A 134 -4.67 -15.47 2.40
N GLY A 135 -5.33 -15.84 1.29
CA GLY A 135 -5.59 -14.94 0.18
C GLY A 135 -6.54 -13.80 0.56
N LEU A 136 -7.55 -14.08 1.40
CA LEU A 136 -8.42 -13.02 1.94
C LEU A 136 -7.62 -12.00 2.76
N VAL A 137 -6.72 -12.48 3.63
CA VAL A 137 -5.87 -11.61 4.44
C VAL A 137 -4.93 -10.79 3.57
N LEU A 138 -4.32 -11.38 2.52
CA LEU A 138 -3.51 -10.62 1.55
C LEU A 138 -4.36 -9.58 0.82
N GLY A 139 -5.56 -9.91 0.39
CA GLY A 139 -6.48 -8.96 -0.26
C GLY A 139 -6.85 -7.79 0.64
N LEU A 140 -7.12 -8.05 1.92
CA LEU A 140 -7.39 -7.03 2.92
C LEU A 140 -6.18 -6.12 3.12
N ILE A 141 -4.97 -6.69 3.31
CA ILE A 141 -3.72 -5.92 3.47
C ILE A 141 -3.45 -5.05 2.23
N GLN A 142 -3.76 -5.55 1.03
CA GLN A 142 -3.64 -4.75 -0.20
C GLN A 142 -4.50 -3.48 -0.14
N VAL A 143 -5.73 -3.59 0.33
CA VAL A 143 -6.67 -2.46 0.43
C VAL A 143 -6.28 -1.52 1.57
N GLU A 144 -5.88 -2.07 2.73
CA GLU A 144 -5.58 -1.29 3.94
C GLU A 144 -4.29 -0.48 3.83
N SER A 145 -3.23 -1.09 3.37
CA SER A 145 -1.90 -0.46 3.44
C SER A 145 -1.10 -0.54 2.14
N ALA A 146 -1.59 -1.25 1.12
CA ALA A 146 -0.80 -1.63 -0.05
C ALA A 146 0.55 -2.28 0.36
N TYR A 147 0.55 -3.12 1.41
CA TYR A 147 1.70 -3.81 2.00
C TYR A 147 2.74 -2.91 2.67
N ARG A 148 2.37 -1.69 3.09
CA ARG A 148 3.29 -0.76 3.78
C ARG A 148 3.28 -1.02 5.28
N LYS A 149 4.42 -1.48 5.81
CA LYS A 149 4.62 -1.81 7.23
C LYS A 149 4.31 -0.64 8.17
N TYR A 150 4.68 0.56 7.79
CA TYR A 150 4.56 1.77 8.61
C TYR A 150 3.42 2.68 8.15
N ALA A 151 2.40 2.12 7.49
CA ALA A 151 1.23 2.90 7.10
C ALA A 151 0.50 3.44 8.34
N VAL A 152 0.10 4.71 8.27
CA VAL A 152 -0.76 5.36 9.27
C VAL A 152 -1.87 6.08 8.51
N SER A 153 -3.12 5.81 8.87
CA SER A 153 -4.27 6.52 8.29
C SER A 153 -4.52 7.86 9.00
N ILE A 154 -5.35 8.70 8.41
CA ILE A 154 -5.81 9.96 9.03
C ILE A 154 -6.48 9.68 10.39
N ALA A 155 -7.21 8.58 10.51
CA ALA A 155 -7.84 8.14 11.77
C ALA A 155 -6.86 7.53 12.77
N GLY A 156 -5.57 7.36 12.41
CA GLY A 156 -4.53 6.82 13.27
C GLY A 156 -4.40 5.29 13.24
N ALA A 157 -5.08 4.59 12.34
CA ALA A 157 -4.90 3.15 12.12
C ALA A 157 -3.48 2.84 11.67
N ARG A 158 -2.90 1.68 12.06
CA ARG A 158 -1.48 1.41 11.94
C ARG A 158 -1.17 0.08 11.27
N GLY A 159 -0.09 0.09 10.48
CA GLY A 159 0.57 -1.10 9.96
C GLY A 159 -0.16 -1.77 8.81
N TYR A 160 0.22 -3.00 8.53
CA TYR A 160 -0.24 -3.76 7.36
C TYR A 160 -1.76 -3.89 7.27
N MET A 161 -2.43 -4.24 8.39
CA MET A 161 -3.88 -4.45 8.47
C MET A 161 -4.63 -3.24 9.03
N GLN A 162 -3.95 -2.06 9.16
CA GLN A 162 -4.55 -0.81 9.63
C GLN A 162 -5.37 -0.98 10.92
N VAL A 163 -4.73 -1.58 11.93
CA VAL A 163 -5.35 -1.80 13.24
C VAL A 163 -5.41 -0.48 14.01
N MET A 164 -6.60 -0.17 14.54
CA MET A 164 -6.79 1.03 15.38
C MET A 164 -6.11 0.86 16.74
N PRO A 165 -5.41 1.91 17.25
CA PRO A 165 -4.68 1.84 18.51
C PRO A 165 -5.52 1.52 19.74
N PHE A 166 -6.82 1.82 19.75
CA PHE A 166 -7.69 1.48 20.89
C PHE A 166 -7.73 -0.03 21.17
N TRP A 167 -7.57 -0.86 20.14
CA TRP A 167 -7.52 -2.31 20.31
C TRP A 167 -6.44 -2.78 21.28
N THR A 168 -5.29 -2.07 21.32
CA THR A 168 -4.24 -2.42 22.30
C THR A 168 -4.68 -2.18 23.74
N ASN A 169 -5.63 -1.28 23.98
CA ASN A 169 -6.20 -1.06 25.30
C ASN A 169 -7.29 -2.09 25.63
N VAL A 170 -8.08 -2.49 24.62
CA VAL A 170 -9.23 -3.40 24.79
C VAL A 170 -8.80 -4.84 25.03
N ILE A 171 -7.82 -5.33 24.23
CA ILE A 171 -7.43 -6.73 24.18
C ILE A 171 -5.92 -6.99 24.31
N GLY A 172 -5.10 -5.97 24.48
CA GLY A 172 -3.65 -6.06 24.52
C GLY A 172 -3.00 -5.48 25.76
N ASP A 173 -1.73 -5.14 25.61
CA ASP A 173 -0.82 -4.62 26.64
C ASP A 173 -0.70 -3.08 26.64
N ARG A 174 -1.59 -2.38 25.95
CA ARG A 174 -1.58 -0.92 25.74
C ARG A 174 -0.38 -0.40 24.93
N ASN A 175 0.43 -1.27 24.35
CA ASN A 175 1.57 -0.89 23.53
C ASN A 175 1.13 -0.56 22.09
N ARG A 176 0.79 0.70 21.86
CA ARG A 176 0.35 1.17 20.53
C ARG A 176 1.44 1.11 19.47
N SER A 177 2.72 1.17 19.85
CA SER A 177 3.86 1.07 18.89
C SER A 177 4.06 -0.37 18.41
N ALA A 178 3.66 -1.37 19.19
CA ALA A 178 3.71 -2.77 18.79
C ALA A 178 2.88 -3.07 17.52
N LEU A 179 1.91 -2.22 17.17
CA LEU A 179 1.15 -2.34 15.92
C LEU A 179 1.99 -2.11 14.64
N PHE A 180 3.24 -1.66 14.74
CA PHE A 180 4.19 -1.63 13.63
C PHE A 180 5.06 -2.90 13.54
N HIS A 181 5.01 -3.78 14.52
CA HIS A 181 5.61 -5.10 14.41
C HIS A 181 4.73 -5.99 13.53
N MET A 182 5.34 -6.62 12.54
CA MET A 182 4.64 -7.43 11.52
C MET A 182 3.73 -8.47 12.17
N GLN A 183 4.28 -9.35 12.98
CA GLN A 183 3.53 -10.43 13.62
C GLN A 183 2.39 -9.89 14.48
N THR A 184 2.67 -8.89 15.32
CA THR A 184 1.65 -8.28 16.19
C THR A 184 0.51 -7.69 15.38
N ASN A 185 0.82 -6.95 14.32
CA ASN A 185 -0.18 -6.30 13.47
C ASN A 185 -1.10 -7.33 12.79
N LEU A 186 -0.51 -8.36 12.16
CA LEU A 186 -1.28 -9.40 11.48
C LEU A 186 -2.12 -10.21 12.48
N ARG A 187 -1.59 -10.49 13.66
CA ARG A 187 -2.30 -11.19 14.73
C ARG A 187 -3.54 -10.43 15.20
N TYR A 188 -3.39 -9.14 15.50
CA TYR A 188 -4.52 -8.28 15.85
C TYR A 188 -5.55 -8.23 14.71
N GLY A 189 -5.10 -7.91 13.49
CA GLY A 189 -5.99 -7.78 12.36
C GLY A 189 -6.77 -9.06 12.05
N CYS A 190 -6.11 -10.21 12.06
CA CYS A 190 -6.76 -11.51 11.83
C CYS A 190 -7.74 -11.86 12.95
N ALA A 191 -7.38 -11.65 14.22
CA ALA A 191 -8.27 -11.91 15.34
C ALA A 191 -9.52 -11.02 15.31
N ILE A 192 -9.35 -9.72 15.03
CA ILE A 192 -10.45 -8.76 14.92
C ILE A 192 -11.37 -9.11 13.74
N LEU A 193 -10.79 -9.44 12.57
CA LEU A 193 -11.60 -9.85 11.43
C LEU A 193 -12.39 -11.13 11.72
N ARG A 194 -11.78 -12.12 12.36
CA ARG A 194 -12.46 -13.37 12.76
C ARG A 194 -13.60 -13.06 13.70
N MET A 195 -13.38 -12.26 14.72
CA MET A 195 -14.43 -11.81 15.64
C MET A 195 -15.61 -11.18 14.89
N TYR A 196 -15.34 -10.27 13.95
CA TYR A 196 -16.42 -9.64 13.19
C TYR A 196 -17.17 -10.62 12.29
N ILE A 197 -16.47 -11.62 11.72
CA ILE A 197 -17.14 -12.69 10.96
C ILE A 197 -18.07 -13.49 11.86
N ASP A 198 -17.64 -13.80 13.09
CA ASP A 198 -18.47 -14.53 14.06
C ASP A 198 -19.67 -13.69 14.52
N MET A 199 -19.48 -12.39 14.79
CA MET A 199 -20.56 -11.46 15.17
C MET A 199 -21.59 -11.27 14.04
N GLU A 200 -21.18 -11.40 12.78
CA GLU A 200 -22.08 -11.30 11.61
C GLU A 200 -22.60 -12.68 11.14
N GLY A 201 -22.51 -13.71 12.00
CA GLY A 201 -23.03 -15.06 11.70
C GLY A 201 -22.37 -15.70 10.47
N GLY A 202 -21.10 -15.40 10.20
CA GLY A 202 -20.37 -15.89 9.04
C GLY A 202 -20.50 -15.00 7.80
N ASN A 203 -21.27 -13.93 7.84
CA ASN A 203 -21.43 -13.02 6.71
C ASN A 203 -20.16 -12.15 6.53
N LEU A 204 -19.26 -12.62 5.65
CA LEU A 204 -17.99 -11.95 5.38
C LEU A 204 -18.19 -10.51 4.87
N TYR A 205 -19.21 -10.26 4.05
CA TYR A 205 -19.44 -8.92 3.49
C TYR A 205 -19.73 -7.88 4.58
N LEU A 206 -20.62 -8.21 5.50
CA LEU A 206 -20.96 -7.35 6.64
C LEU A 206 -19.78 -7.24 7.61
N ALA A 207 -19.05 -8.35 7.84
CA ALA A 207 -17.85 -8.36 8.68
C ALA A 207 -16.75 -7.43 8.16
N LEU A 208 -16.50 -7.43 6.85
CA LEU A 208 -15.56 -6.50 6.22
C LEU A 208 -15.98 -5.05 6.39
N GLY A 209 -17.29 -4.77 6.18
CA GLY A 209 -17.83 -3.43 6.45
C GLY A 209 -17.65 -3.00 7.91
N ARG A 210 -17.83 -3.92 8.87
CA ARG A 210 -17.60 -3.66 10.29
C ARG A 210 -16.12 -3.44 10.60
N TYR A 211 -15.24 -4.25 10.00
CA TYR A 211 -13.79 -4.10 10.11
C TYR A 211 -13.32 -2.70 9.71
N ASN A 212 -13.85 -2.14 8.63
CA ASN A 212 -13.53 -0.78 8.19
C ASN A 212 -14.35 0.32 8.90
N GLY A 213 -15.35 -0.02 9.71
CA GLY A 213 -16.29 0.95 10.31
C GLY A 213 -17.33 1.50 9.33
N SER A 214 -17.55 0.83 8.21
CA SER A 214 -18.49 1.19 7.15
C SER A 214 -19.56 0.11 6.92
N ARG A 215 -20.01 -0.58 8.00
CA ARG A 215 -21.01 -1.65 7.92
C ARG A 215 -22.21 -1.24 7.09
N GLY A 216 -22.58 -2.08 6.14
CA GLY A 216 -23.70 -1.84 5.22
C GLY A 216 -23.37 -0.99 3.99
N LYS A 217 -22.15 -0.41 3.90
CA LYS A 217 -21.67 0.28 2.69
C LYS A 217 -20.91 -0.67 1.78
N PRO A 218 -21.08 -0.60 0.44
CA PRO A 218 -20.53 -1.58 -0.49
C PRO A 218 -19.05 -1.38 -0.83
N ASP A 219 -18.54 -0.15 -0.73
CA ASP A 219 -17.25 0.22 -1.31
C ASP A 219 -16.09 -0.62 -0.77
N TYR A 220 -15.95 -0.67 0.55
CA TYR A 220 -14.86 -1.38 1.17
C TYR A 220 -14.97 -2.91 1.04
N PRO A 221 -16.11 -3.56 1.35
CA PRO A 221 -16.23 -4.99 1.14
C PRO A 221 -15.98 -5.41 -0.30
N ASN A 222 -16.50 -4.66 -1.28
CA ASN A 222 -16.26 -4.94 -2.70
C ASN A 222 -14.79 -4.83 -3.07
N ALA A 223 -14.08 -3.79 -2.57
CA ALA A 223 -12.66 -3.62 -2.81
C ALA A 223 -11.84 -4.80 -2.27
N VAL A 224 -12.13 -5.25 -1.03
CA VAL A 224 -11.43 -6.40 -0.43
C VAL A 224 -11.74 -7.70 -1.16
N LEU A 225 -13.00 -7.96 -1.50
CA LEU A 225 -13.40 -9.17 -2.23
C LEU A 225 -12.79 -9.22 -3.63
N LYS A 226 -12.73 -8.08 -4.33
CA LYS A 226 -12.03 -7.96 -5.61
C LYS A 226 -10.53 -8.22 -5.45
N ALA A 227 -9.91 -7.64 -4.43
CA ALA A 227 -8.51 -7.90 -4.15
C ALA A 227 -8.25 -9.37 -3.80
N TRP A 228 -9.09 -9.99 -2.98
CA TRP A 228 -9.00 -11.40 -2.64
C TRP A 228 -9.00 -12.32 -3.87
N ASN A 229 -9.86 -12.03 -4.86
CA ASN A 229 -9.88 -12.83 -6.10
C ASN A 229 -8.54 -12.84 -6.83
N ASN A 230 -7.71 -11.81 -6.66
CA ASN A 230 -6.36 -11.78 -7.22
C ASN A 230 -5.34 -12.62 -6.40
N TRP A 231 -5.72 -13.09 -5.20
CA TRP A 231 -4.85 -13.87 -4.30
C TRP A 231 -5.27 -15.34 -4.13
N LYS A 232 -6.23 -15.79 -4.92
CA LYS A 232 -6.63 -17.21 -5.03
C LYS A 232 -5.70 -18.00 -5.91
#